data_77abbb19f8ab660c82695a8ac1092373
#
_entry.id   77abbb19f8ab660c82695a8ac1092373
#
_cell.length_a   1.000
_cell.length_b   1.000
_cell.length_c   1.000
_cell.angle_alpha   90.00
_cell.angle_beta   90.00
_cell.angle_gamma   90.00
#
_symmetry.space_group_name_H-M   'P 1'
#
loop_
_entity.id
_entity.type
_entity.pdbx_description
1 polymer ?
#
loop_
_entity_poly.entity_id
_entity_poly.type
_entity_poly.pdbx_seq_one_letter_code
_entity_poly.pdbx_strand_id
1 'polypeptide(L)'
;MIYRDDRHQRTFEKEAAMRPDSISRPLLAALYLLTADGNLWNQVRDQISLRRVYVDDMRPKNLTGTSYVYFAAAKDILSGTRNIQLMEIADPALLSMKSYMILCTALAIRAYGVEKASRIQFNKEWE
;
A
#
# COMPACT_ATOMS: atom_id res chain seq x y z
N MET A 1 -12.85 1.35 4.99
CA MET A 1 -11.54 0.81 4.57
C MET A 1 -10.59 0.89 5.75
N ILE A 2 -9.76 -0.12 5.94
CA ILE A 2 -8.82 -0.14 7.05
C ILE A 2 -7.59 0.71 6.75
N TYR A 3 -7.03 1.35 7.79
CA TYR A 3 -5.76 2.08 7.72
C TYR A 3 -4.88 1.65 8.89
N ARG A 4 -3.58 1.83 8.74
CA ARG A 4 -2.63 1.50 9.80
C ARG A 4 -2.87 2.37 11.05
N ASP A 5 -3.10 3.68 10.81
CA ASP A 5 -3.36 4.70 11.82
C ASP A 5 -3.97 5.93 11.15
N ASP A 6 -4.24 6.98 11.95
CA ASP A 6 -4.83 8.21 11.43
C ASP A 6 -3.92 8.93 10.44
N ARG A 7 -2.61 8.86 10.64
CA ARG A 7 -1.64 9.45 9.72
C ARG A 7 -1.72 8.78 8.35
N HIS A 8 -1.80 7.45 8.31
CA HIS A 8 -1.95 6.69 7.06
C HIS A 8 -3.21 7.15 6.31
N GLN A 9 -4.33 7.23 7.01
CA GLN A 9 -5.58 7.65 6.41
C GLN A 9 -5.48 9.07 5.83
N ARG A 10 -5.00 10.03 6.62
CA ARG A 10 -4.88 11.42 6.16
C ARG A 10 -3.95 11.54 4.96
N THR A 11 -2.81 10.88 5.01
CA THR A 11 -1.83 10.94 3.93
C THR A 11 -2.38 10.32 2.65
N PHE A 12 -2.99 9.14 2.74
CA PHE A 12 -3.56 8.49 1.57
C PHE A 12 -4.71 9.29 0.97
N GLU A 13 -5.64 9.77 1.79
CA GLU A 13 -6.78 10.54 1.30
C GLU A 13 -6.33 11.84 0.62
N LYS A 14 -5.33 12.52 1.18
CA LYS A 14 -4.75 13.72 0.57
C LYS A 14 -4.12 13.41 -0.78
N GLU A 15 -3.31 12.36 -0.86
CA GLU A 15 -2.63 11.97 -2.10
C GLU A 15 -3.64 11.52 -3.16
N ALA A 16 -4.66 10.79 -2.78
CA ALA A 16 -5.72 10.36 -3.70
C ALA A 16 -6.52 11.56 -4.20
N ALA A 17 -6.84 12.52 -3.32
CA ALA A 17 -7.63 13.71 -3.68
C ALA A 17 -6.90 14.65 -4.65
N MET A 18 -5.56 14.64 -4.65
CA MET A 18 -4.76 15.45 -5.55
C MET A 18 -4.71 14.91 -6.98
N ARG A 19 -5.19 13.70 -7.19
CA ARG A 19 -5.12 13.01 -8.47
C ARG A 19 -6.48 12.97 -9.16
N PRO A 20 -6.50 12.87 -10.51
CA PRO A 20 -7.78 12.81 -11.22
C PRO A 20 -8.52 11.49 -10.93
N ASP A 21 -9.85 11.51 -11.09
CA ASP A 21 -10.68 10.32 -10.88
C ASP A 21 -10.31 9.17 -11.82
N SER A 22 -9.67 9.49 -12.95
CA SER A 22 -9.23 8.51 -13.94
C SER A 22 -7.90 7.83 -13.55
N ILE A 23 -7.34 8.12 -12.38
CA ILE A 23 -6.08 7.52 -11.95
C ILE A 23 -6.20 5.99 -11.90
N SER A 24 -5.14 5.30 -12.28
CA SER A 24 -5.17 3.84 -12.36
C SER A 24 -5.28 3.18 -10.98
N ARG A 25 -5.98 2.05 -10.94
CA ARG A 25 -6.11 1.26 -9.72
C ARG A 25 -4.76 0.76 -9.18
N PRO A 26 -3.81 0.28 -10.02
CA PRO A 26 -2.49 -0.07 -9.51
C PRO A 26 -1.78 1.09 -8.81
N LEU A 27 -1.87 2.30 -9.34
CA LEU A 27 -1.26 3.46 -8.71
C LEU A 27 -1.91 3.78 -7.35
N LEU A 28 -3.24 3.75 -7.27
CA LEU A 28 -3.94 3.96 -6.00
C LEU A 28 -3.59 2.89 -4.97
N ALA A 29 -3.53 1.63 -5.38
CA ALA A 29 -3.14 0.53 -4.49
C ALA A 29 -1.72 0.71 -3.97
N ALA A 30 -0.79 1.10 -4.84
CA ALA A 30 0.59 1.35 -4.45
C ALA A 30 0.68 2.54 -3.49
N LEU A 31 -0.04 3.63 -3.75
CA LEU A 31 -0.10 4.78 -2.84
C LEU A 31 -0.60 4.38 -1.46
N TYR A 32 -1.64 3.55 -1.41
CA TYR A 32 -2.18 3.06 -0.15
C TYR A 32 -1.11 2.31 0.67
N LEU A 33 -0.31 1.48 0.02
CA LEU A 33 0.77 0.74 0.69
C LEU A 33 1.95 1.65 1.06
N LEU A 34 2.38 2.52 0.15
CA LEU A 34 3.55 3.38 0.38
C LEU A 34 3.29 4.40 1.48
N THR A 35 2.07 4.88 1.62
CA THR A 35 1.71 5.83 2.68
C THR A 35 1.47 5.16 4.04
N ALA A 36 1.38 3.84 4.09
CA ALA A 36 1.12 3.12 5.33
C ALA A 36 2.26 3.23 6.34
N ASP A 37 3.49 3.44 5.89
CA ASP A 37 4.66 3.61 6.76
C ASP A 37 5.28 4.98 6.52
N GLY A 38 5.43 5.76 7.60
CA GLY A 38 5.91 7.13 7.51
C GLY A 38 7.35 7.25 7.02
N ASN A 39 8.23 6.36 7.50
CA ASN A 39 9.62 6.34 7.05
C ASN A 39 9.72 5.99 5.56
N LEU A 40 8.99 4.99 5.13
CA LEU A 40 8.94 4.61 3.72
C LEU A 40 8.40 5.75 2.87
N TRP A 41 7.27 6.33 3.25
CA TRP A 41 6.65 7.43 2.49
C TRP A 41 7.59 8.62 2.35
N ASN A 42 8.25 9.02 3.43
CA ASN A 42 9.16 10.16 3.41
C ASN A 42 10.34 9.93 2.44
N GLN A 43 10.75 8.69 2.25
CA GLN A 43 11.86 8.37 1.35
C GLN A 43 11.45 8.32 -0.13
N VAL A 44 10.21 7.96 -0.42
CA VAL A 44 9.81 7.69 -1.81
C VAL A 44 8.90 8.76 -2.42
N ARG A 45 8.31 9.64 -1.59
CA ARG A 45 7.28 10.59 -2.02
C ARG A 45 7.72 11.48 -3.20
N ASP A 46 8.99 11.85 -3.27
CA ASP A 46 9.50 12.72 -4.32
C ASP A 46 9.62 12.03 -5.69
N GLN A 47 9.52 10.70 -5.71
CA GLN A 47 9.58 9.89 -6.93
C GLN A 47 8.19 9.54 -7.46
N ILE A 48 7.15 10.18 -6.90
CA ILE A 48 5.76 9.94 -7.25
C ILE A 48 5.15 11.26 -7.75
N SER A 49 4.82 11.30 -9.05
CA SER A 49 4.11 12.43 -9.63
C SER A 49 2.60 12.21 -9.50
N LEU A 50 1.80 13.14 -10.03
CA LEU A 50 0.34 13.01 -10.03
C LEU A 50 -0.16 11.82 -10.84
N ARG A 51 0.60 11.38 -11.86
CA ARG A 51 0.18 10.31 -12.78
C ARG A 51 1.13 9.14 -12.87
N ARG A 52 2.35 9.26 -12.33
CA ARG A 52 3.38 8.25 -12.49
C ARG A 52 4.10 7.97 -11.19
N VAL A 53 4.58 6.74 -11.07
CA VAL A 53 5.44 6.31 -9.99
C VAL A 53 6.69 5.68 -10.62
N TYR A 54 7.85 6.20 -10.26
CA TYR A 54 9.13 5.70 -10.75
C TYR A 54 9.66 4.65 -9.76
N VAL A 55 8.92 3.57 -9.63
CA VAL A 55 9.21 2.56 -8.61
C VAL A 55 10.59 1.91 -8.77
N ASP A 56 11.06 1.79 -10.00
CA ASP A 56 12.38 1.19 -10.26
C ASP A 56 13.54 2.09 -9.82
N ASP A 57 13.27 3.38 -9.64
CA ASP A 57 14.27 4.35 -9.16
C ASP A 57 14.27 4.48 -7.64
N MET A 58 13.31 3.87 -6.96
CA MET A 58 13.20 3.95 -5.50
C MET A 58 14.26 3.06 -4.83
N ARG A 59 14.97 3.63 -3.86
CA ARG A 59 16.00 2.94 -3.07
C ARG A 59 15.86 3.28 -1.59
N PRO A 60 14.72 2.95 -0.98
CA PRO A 60 14.53 3.26 0.44
C PRO A 60 15.48 2.46 1.31
N LYS A 61 15.94 3.08 2.41
CA LYS A 61 16.92 2.51 3.34
C LYS A 61 16.29 2.30 4.70
N ASN A 62 16.87 1.36 5.46
CA ASN A 62 16.50 1.12 6.86
C ASN A 62 15.02 0.78 7.03
N LEU A 63 14.46 0.00 6.10
CA LEU A 63 13.09 -0.45 6.23
C LEU A 63 12.98 -1.56 7.27
N THR A 64 11.89 -1.52 8.06
CA THR A 64 11.52 -2.65 8.92
C THR A 64 11.00 -3.81 8.06
N GLY A 65 10.78 -4.98 8.67
CA GLY A 65 10.20 -6.11 7.95
C GLY A 65 8.87 -5.73 7.30
N THR A 66 7.98 -5.06 8.05
CA THR A 66 6.67 -4.65 7.56
C THR A 66 6.75 -3.60 6.44
N SER A 67 7.56 -2.56 6.61
CA SER A 67 7.69 -1.53 5.59
C SER A 67 8.36 -2.06 4.33
N TYR A 68 9.29 -3.00 4.46
CA TYR A 68 9.85 -3.71 3.31
C TYR A 68 8.76 -4.45 2.52
N VAL A 69 7.87 -5.16 3.23
CA VAL A 69 6.78 -5.89 2.59
C VAL A 69 5.84 -4.93 1.85
N TYR A 70 5.49 -3.79 2.45
CA TYR A 70 4.66 -2.79 1.78
C TYR A 70 5.32 -2.26 0.52
N PHE A 71 6.62 -1.98 0.58
CA PHE A 71 7.37 -1.49 -0.57
C PHE A 71 7.44 -2.55 -1.68
N ALA A 72 7.80 -3.79 -1.34
CA ALA A 72 7.91 -4.88 -2.29
C ALA A 72 6.57 -5.20 -2.96
N ALA A 73 5.48 -5.18 -2.17
CA ALA A 73 4.14 -5.40 -2.70
C ALA A 73 3.71 -4.26 -3.64
N ALA A 74 4.04 -3.01 -3.30
CA ALA A 74 3.76 -1.87 -4.17
C ALA A 74 4.49 -2.01 -5.51
N LYS A 75 5.75 -2.43 -5.50
CA LYS A 75 6.50 -2.72 -6.72
C LYS A 75 5.83 -3.81 -7.55
N ASP A 76 5.42 -4.89 -6.92
CA ASP A 76 4.78 -6.01 -7.61
C ASP A 76 3.46 -5.58 -8.26
N ILE A 77 2.67 -4.77 -7.55
CA ILE A 77 1.40 -4.24 -8.08
C ILE A 77 1.64 -3.34 -9.30
N LEU A 78 2.66 -2.48 -9.24
CA LEU A 78 2.93 -1.51 -10.31
C LEU A 78 3.65 -2.12 -11.50
N SER A 79 4.59 -3.02 -11.26
CA SER A 79 5.51 -3.51 -12.29
C SER A 79 5.27 -4.97 -12.69
N GLY A 80 4.37 -5.68 -12.01
CA GLY A 80 4.14 -7.09 -12.27
C GLY A 80 5.31 -7.99 -11.87
N THR A 81 6.17 -7.51 -10.98
CA THR A 81 7.31 -8.27 -10.47
C THR A 81 6.86 -9.29 -9.42
N ARG A 82 7.78 -10.11 -8.92
CA ARG A 82 7.48 -11.17 -7.95
C ARG A 82 8.39 -11.07 -6.72
N ASN A 83 8.47 -9.88 -6.14
CA ASN A 83 9.28 -9.65 -4.94
C ASN A 83 8.65 -10.24 -3.69
N ILE A 84 7.31 -10.29 -3.64
CA ILE A 84 6.57 -10.89 -2.53
C ILE A 84 5.90 -12.17 -3.03
N GLN A 85 6.12 -13.26 -2.30
CA GLN A 85 5.47 -14.54 -2.59
C GLN A 85 4.21 -14.70 -1.75
N LEU A 86 3.26 -15.45 -2.27
CA LEU A 86 1.98 -15.68 -1.61
C LEU A 86 2.15 -16.22 -0.18
N MET A 87 3.08 -17.14 0.03
CA MET A 87 3.31 -17.73 1.35
C MET A 87 3.94 -16.76 2.34
N GLU A 88 4.63 -15.72 1.88
CA GLU A 88 5.13 -14.67 2.75
C GLU A 88 3.97 -13.83 3.32
N ILE A 89 2.95 -13.56 2.50
CA ILE A 89 1.75 -12.83 2.95
C ILE A 89 1.00 -13.63 4.00
N ALA A 90 1.01 -14.95 3.89
CA ALA A 90 0.31 -15.86 4.79
C ALA A 90 1.12 -16.21 6.05
N ASP A 91 2.32 -15.67 6.21
CA ASP A 91 3.21 -16.02 7.33
C ASP A 91 2.99 -15.06 8.51
N PRO A 92 2.37 -15.53 9.62
CA PRO A 92 2.14 -14.69 10.78
C PRO A 92 3.41 -14.27 11.53
N ALA A 93 4.55 -14.92 11.27
CA ALA A 93 5.83 -14.49 11.81
C ALA A 93 6.36 -13.26 11.08
N LEU A 94 5.98 -13.07 9.82
CA LEU A 94 6.40 -11.92 9.01
C LEU A 94 5.44 -10.75 9.14
N LEU A 95 4.13 -11.01 9.14
CA LEU A 95 3.10 -9.98 9.14
C LEU A 95 2.13 -10.14 10.30
N SER A 96 1.84 -9.04 11.00
CA SER A 96 0.72 -8.99 11.94
C SER A 96 -0.61 -9.14 11.18
N MET A 97 -1.67 -9.44 11.91
CA MET A 97 -3.01 -9.51 11.33
C MET A 97 -3.38 -8.18 10.65
N LYS A 98 -3.05 -7.05 11.28
CA LYS A 98 -3.34 -5.73 10.73
C LYS A 98 -2.58 -5.49 9.42
N SER A 99 -1.31 -5.84 9.36
CA SER A 99 -0.51 -5.70 8.14
C SER A 99 -1.03 -6.61 7.03
N TYR A 100 -1.44 -7.82 7.37
CA TYR A 100 -2.11 -8.72 6.43
C TYR A 100 -3.37 -8.07 5.83
N MET A 101 -4.21 -7.48 6.68
CA MET A 101 -5.44 -6.82 6.23
C MET A 101 -5.16 -5.60 5.35
N ILE A 102 -4.08 -4.86 5.62
CA ILE A 102 -3.66 -3.75 4.78
C ILE A 102 -3.25 -4.26 3.40
N LEU A 103 -2.50 -5.36 3.31
CA LEU A 103 -2.16 -5.96 2.02
C LEU A 103 -3.40 -6.42 1.26
N CYS A 104 -4.34 -7.07 1.94
CA CYS A 104 -5.60 -7.49 1.31
C CYS A 104 -6.39 -6.29 0.78
N THR A 105 -6.42 -5.19 1.52
CA THR A 105 -7.09 -3.97 1.09
C THR A 105 -6.42 -3.39 -0.16
N ALA A 106 -5.10 -3.38 -0.22
CA ALA A 106 -4.37 -2.94 -1.42
C ALA A 106 -4.72 -3.78 -2.64
N LEU A 107 -4.79 -5.10 -2.48
CA LEU A 107 -5.19 -6.00 -3.56
C LEU A 107 -6.62 -5.73 -4.00
N ALA A 108 -7.53 -5.45 -3.06
CA ALA A 108 -8.90 -5.09 -3.38
C ALA A 108 -8.98 -3.76 -4.15
N ILE A 109 -8.18 -2.76 -3.77
CA ILE A 109 -8.11 -1.49 -4.50
C ILE A 109 -7.67 -1.75 -5.94
N ARG A 110 -6.62 -2.53 -6.13
CA ARG A 110 -6.13 -2.85 -7.46
C ARG A 110 -7.17 -3.58 -8.31
N ALA A 111 -7.88 -4.52 -7.71
CA ALA A 111 -8.83 -5.36 -8.43
C ALA A 111 -10.14 -4.64 -8.72
N TYR A 112 -10.66 -3.85 -7.77
CA TYR A 112 -12.03 -3.35 -7.79
C TYR A 112 -12.16 -1.84 -7.61
N GLY A 113 -11.09 -1.15 -7.23
CA GLY A 113 -11.11 0.29 -6.97
C GLY A 113 -11.36 0.63 -5.51
N VAL A 114 -11.09 1.90 -5.15
CA VAL A 114 -11.18 2.38 -3.76
C VAL A 114 -12.61 2.30 -3.22
N GLU A 115 -13.61 2.64 -4.03
CA GLU A 115 -15.00 2.63 -3.57
C GLU A 115 -15.44 1.23 -3.11
N LYS A 116 -15.17 0.20 -3.91
CA LYS A 116 -15.52 -1.18 -3.54
C LYS A 116 -14.66 -1.70 -2.40
N ALA A 117 -13.37 -1.37 -2.40
CA ALA A 117 -12.48 -1.74 -1.30
C ALA A 117 -12.93 -1.13 0.03
N SER A 118 -13.48 0.08 0.02
CA SER A 118 -13.96 0.75 1.22
C SER A 118 -15.19 0.08 1.84
N ARG A 119 -15.89 -0.78 1.09
CA ARG A 119 -17.05 -1.53 1.59
C ARG A 119 -16.66 -2.83 2.27
N ILE A 120 -15.39 -3.24 2.18
CA ILE A 120 -14.93 -4.44 2.86
C ILE A 120 -14.84 -4.15 4.35
N GLN A 121 -15.54 -4.96 5.15
CA GLN A 121 -15.54 -4.85 6.59
C GLN A 121 -14.72 -5.99 7.19
N PHE A 122 -13.87 -5.64 8.14
CA PHE A 122 -13.10 -6.61 8.88
C PHE A 122 -13.61 -6.70 10.31
N ASN A 123 -13.64 -7.91 10.85
CA ASN A 123 -13.99 -8.12 12.24
C ASN A 123 -12.87 -7.56 13.13
N LYS A 124 -13.25 -6.81 14.17
CA LYS A 124 -12.29 -6.17 15.08
C LYS A 124 -11.64 -7.13 16.07
N GLU A 125 -11.92 -8.41 16.01
CA GLU A 125 -11.29 -9.42 16.86
C GLU A 125 -9.76 -9.48 16.69
N TRP A 126 -9.26 -8.96 15.58
CA TRP A 126 -7.82 -8.90 15.33
C TRP A 126 -7.11 -7.77 16.09
N GLU A 127 -7.85 -6.86 16.66
CA GLU A 127 -7.31 -5.81 17.51
C GLU A 127 -6.96 -6.38 18.91
#